data_861da029a580d6990a021697f3013fea
#
_entry.id   861da029a580d6990a021697f3013fea
#
_cell.length_a   1.000
_cell.length_b   1.000
_cell.length_c   1.000
_cell.angle_alpha   90.00
_cell.angle_beta   90.00
_cell.angle_gamma   90.00
#
_symmetry.space_group_name_H-M   'P 1'
#
loop_
_entity.id
_entity.type
_entity.pdbx_description
1 polymer ?
#
loop_
_entity_poly.entity_id
_entity_poly.type
_entity_poly.pdbx_seq_one_letter_code
_entity_poly.pdbx_strand_id
1 'polypeptide(L)'
;MDIEKRLTNLENLVYSFIKSQSRTDDYKTADINGCRHTDSEQQTSIDTNTNDISDNRQGLTETFESTLTNADDVAINRQAIEELFEMITAESEVK
;
A
#
# COMPACT_ATOMS: atom_id res chain seq x y z
N MET A 1 3.56 -47.67 49.90
CA MET A 1 2.60 -46.57 49.73
C MET A 1 1.23 -47.18 49.56
N ASP A 2 0.27 -46.78 50.34
CA ASP A 2 -1.09 -47.27 50.22
C ASP A 2 -1.81 -46.68 49.01
N ILE A 3 -2.93 -47.24 48.68
CA ILE A 3 -3.73 -46.89 47.49
C ILE A 3 -4.22 -45.43 47.61
N GLU A 4 -4.63 -45.01 48.80
CA GLU A 4 -5.15 -43.66 49.01
C GLU A 4 -4.09 -42.59 48.72
N LYS A 5 -2.85 -42.80 49.18
CA LYS A 5 -1.72 -41.88 48.92
C LYS A 5 -1.37 -41.85 47.43
N ARG A 6 -1.40 -43.02 46.78
CA ARG A 6 -1.11 -43.13 45.36
C ARG A 6 -2.18 -42.38 44.53
N LEU A 7 -3.41 -42.54 44.94
CA LEU A 7 -4.54 -41.86 44.27
C LEU A 7 -4.46 -40.35 44.46
N THR A 8 -4.18 -39.85 45.65
CA THR A 8 -3.99 -38.43 45.96
C THR A 8 -2.85 -37.84 45.13
N ASN A 9 -1.72 -38.54 45.06
CA ASN A 9 -0.57 -38.11 44.26
C ASN A 9 -0.94 -38.03 42.78
N LEU A 10 -1.67 -38.98 42.25
CA LEU A 10 -2.11 -39.00 40.87
C LEU A 10 -3.07 -37.82 40.57
N GLU A 11 -4.03 -37.59 41.46
CA GLU A 11 -4.98 -36.49 41.34
C GLU A 11 -4.23 -35.13 41.30
N ASN A 12 -3.26 -34.94 42.19
CA ASN A 12 -2.43 -33.73 42.22
C ASN A 12 -1.64 -33.56 40.94
N LEU A 13 -1.08 -34.62 40.42
CA LEU A 13 -0.32 -34.61 39.17
C LEU A 13 -1.21 -34.24 37.99
N VAL A 14 -2.37 -34.82 37.87
CA VAL A 14 -3.37 -34.53 36.84
C VAL A 14 -3.83 -33.08 36.94
N TYR A 15 -4.14 -32.60 38.12
CA TYR A 15 -4.52 -31.20 38.34
C TYR A 15 -3.44 -30.23 37.90
N SER A 16 -2.19 -30.48 38.28
CA SER A 16 -1.06 -29.65 37.87
C SER A 16 -0.86 -29.64 36.36
N PHE A 17 -1.04 -30.78 35.71
CA PHE A 17 -0.94 -30.89 34.24
C PHE A 17 -2.05 -30.09 33.56
N ILE A 18 -3.27 -30.21 34.00
CA ILE A 18 -4.42 -29.46 33.43
C ILE A 18 -4.19 -27.96 33.57
N LYS A 19 -3.72 -27.51 34.72
CA LYS A 19 -3.44 -26.09 34.99
C LYS A 19 -2.31 -25.55 34.10
N SER A 20 -1.26 -26.34 33.91
CA SER A 20 -0.16 -26.00 33.02
C SER A 20 -0.61 -25.90 31.57
N GLN A 21 -1.44 -26.84 31.12
CA GLN A 21 -1.97 -26.87 29.77
C GLN A 21 -2.88 -25.65 29.50
N SER A 22 -3.71 -25.30 30.46
CA SER A 22 -4.58 -24.13 30.37
C SER A 22 -3.78 -22.83 30.17
N ARG A 23 -2.70 -22.65 30.91
CA ARG A 23 -1.79 -21.50 30.76
C ARG A 23 -1.16 -21.46 29.37
N THR A 24 -0.72 -22.61 28.87
CA THR A 24 -0.13 -22.70 27.53
C THR A 24 -1.14 -22.32 26.47
N ASP A 25 -2.38 -22.76 26.59
CA ASP A 25 -3.45 -22.43 25.65
C ASP A 25 -3.78 -20.93 25.69
N ASP A 26 -3.77 -20.31 26.87
CA ASP A 26 -3.99 -18.87 27.01
C ASP A 26 -2.90 -18.07 26.30
N TYR A 27 -1.64 -18.45 26.45
CA TYR A 27 -0.51 -17.80 25.74
C TYR A 27 -0.62 -17.95 24.24
N LYS A 28 -0.96 -19.14 23.76
CA LYS A 28 -1.15 -19.40 22.32
C LYS A 28 -2.30 -18.57 21.76
N THR A 29 -3.39 -18.45 22.48
CA THR A 29 -4.55 -17.64 22.07
C THR A 29 -4.16 -16.16 21.98
N ALA A 30 -3.41 -15.65 22.95
CA ALA A 30 -2.92 -14.27 22.94
C ALA A 30 -2.00 -14.01 21.73
N ASP A 31 -1.11 -14.93 21.43
CA ASP A 31 -0.20 -14.84 20.27
C ASP A 31 -0.96 -14.83 18.97
N ILE A 32 -1.94 -15.72 18.81
CA ILE A 32 -2.79 -15.76 17.60
C ILE A 32 -3.55 -14.46 17.43
N ASN A 33 -4.13 -13.91 18.50
CA ASN A 33 -4.85 -12.65 18.44
C ASN A 33 -3.92 -11.49 18.05
N GLY A 34 -2.70 -11.48 18.55
CA GLY A 34 -1.66 -10.52 18.17
C GLY A 34 -1.33 -10.60 16.68
N CYS A 35 -1.15 -11.80 16.15
CA CYS A 35 -0.89 -12.02 14.73
C CYS A 35 -2.07 -11.55 13.86
N ARG A 36 -3.29 -11.85 14.25
CA ARG A 36 -4.48 -11.40 13.53
C ARG A 36 -4.59 -9.89 13.48
N HIS A 37 -4.26 -9.22 14.58
CA HIS A 37 -4.26 -7.76 14.64
C HIS A 37 -3.22 -7.18 13.68
N THR A 38 -2.01 -7.71 13.69
CA THR A 38 -0.94 -7.29 12.78
C THR A 38 -1.32 -7.53 11.32
N ASP A 39 -1.90 -8.68 11.02
CA ASP A 39 -2.37 -8.99 9.65
C ASP A 39 -3.42 -8.00 9.18
N SER A 40 -4.35 -7.62 10.05
CA SER A 40 -5.38 -6.62 9.74
C SER A 40 -4.77 -5.23 9.46
N GLU A 41 -3.79 -4.82 10.24
CA GLU A 41 -3.08 -3.55 10.03
C GLU A 41 -2.30 -3.57 8.71
N GLN A 42 -1.65 -4.67 8.40
CA GLN A 42 -0.93 -4.85 7.13
C GLN A 42 -1.88 -4.82 5.95
N GLN A 43 -3.04 -5.45 6.05
CA GLN A 43 -4.04 -5.43 4.99
C GLN A 43 -4.54 -4.01 4.73
N THR A 44 -4.79 -3.23 5.77
CA THR A 44 -5.16 -1.82 5.64
C THR A 44 -4.09 -1.02 4.91
N SER A 45 -2.82 -1.25 5.24
CA SER A 45 -1.69 -0.58 4.57
C SER A 45 -1.58 -0.98 3.10
N ILE A 46 -1.80 -2.27 2.79
CA ILE A 46 -1.81 -2.77 1.41
C ILE A 46 -2.92 -2.11 0.61
N ASP A 47 -4.11 -2.00 1.18
CA ASP A 47 -5.26 -1.38 0.51
C ASP A 47 -5.00 0.11 0.23
N THR A 48 -4.45 0.82 1.21
CA THR A 48 -4.06 2.23 1.05
C THR A 48 -3.01 2.39 -0.05
N ASN A 49 -1.96 1.57 -0.02
CA ASN A 49 -0.90 1.62 -1.03
C ASN A 49 -1.43 1.29 -2.43
N THR A 50 -2.37 0.36 -2.53
CA THR A 50 -3.01 0.01 -3.81
C THR A 50 -3.77 1.20 -4.37
N ASN A 51 -4.52 1.92 -3.54
CA ASN A 51 -5.24 3.13 -3.96
C ASN A 51 -4.27 4.24 -4.37
N ASP A 52 -3.21 4.46 -3.59
CA ASP A 52 -2.19 5.47 -3.90
C ASP A 52 -1.49 5.18 -5.22
N ILE A 53 -1.17 3.92 -5.50
CA ILE A 53 -0.58 3.51 -6.77
C ILE A 53 -1.53 3.81 -7.92
N SER A 54 -2.82 3.53 -7.76
CA SER A 54 -3.84 3.83 -8.77
C SER A 54 -3.94 5.32 -9.05
N ASP A 55 -3.99 6.14 -8.01
CA ASP A 55 -4.06 7.60 -8.12
C ASP A 55 -2.80 8.17 -8.77
N ASN A 56 -1.63 7.66 -8.39
CA ASN A 56 -0.36 8.07 -8.98
C ASN A 56 -0.28 7.71 -10.46
N ARG A 57 -0.78 6.55 -10.83
CA ARG A 57 -0.83 6.11 -12.24
C ARG A 57 -1.73 7.03 -13.06
N GLN A 58 -2.89 7.39 -12.52
CA GLN A 58 -3.79 8.33 -13.17
C GLN A 58 -3.12 9.70 -13.33
N GLY A 59 -2.50 10.22 -12.28
CA GLY A 59 -1.77 11.49 -12.32
C GLY A 59 -0.66 11.51 -13.35
N LEU A 60 0.09 10.41 -13.48
CA LEU A 60 1.13 10.27 -14.51
C LEU A 60 0.54 10.28 -15.91
N THR A 61 -0.59 9.60 -16.14
CA THR A 61 -1.27 9.60 -17.43
C THR A 61 -1.73 11.00 -17.81
N GLU A 62 -2.36 11.72 -16.88
CA GLU A 62 -2.81 13.09 -17.10
C GLU A 62 -1.65 14.04 -17.39
N THR A 63 -0.55 13.89 -16.68
CA THR A 63 0.67 14.68 -16.90
C THR A 63 1.26 14.40 -18.27
N PHE A 64 1.29 13.14 -18.67
CA PHE A 64 1.79 12.76 -20.01
C PHE A 64 0.93 13.35 -21.11
N GLU A 65 -0.40 13.28 -20.98
CA GLU A 65 -1.34 13.88 -21.94
C GLU A 65 -1.16 15.39 -22.04
N SER A 66 -1.00 16.08 -20.91
CA SER A 66 -0.73 17.52 -20.88
C SER A 66 0.59 17.86 -21.54
N THR A 67 1.61 17.03 -21.36
CA THR A 67 2.92 17.21 -21.99
C THR A 67 2.81 17.10 -23.51
N LEU A 68 2.04 16.14 -24.02
CA LEU A 68 1.80 16.00 -25.46
C LEU A 68 1.07 17.22 -26.02
N THR A 69 0.03 17.69 -25.32
CA THR A 69 -0.72 18.89 -25.73
C THR A 69 0.19 20.11 -25.78
N ASN A 70 1.04 20.29 -24.76
CA ASN A 70 1.99 21.40 -24.72
C ASN A 70 3.01 21.32 -25.86
N ALA A 71 3.47 20.13 -26.21
CA ALA A 71 4.37 19.94 -27.35
C ALA A 71 3.71 20.34 -28.67
N ASP A 72 2.45 19.97 -28.86
CA ASP A 72 1.65 20.35 -30.03
C ASP A 72 1.46 21.87 -30.09
N ASP A 73 1.12 22.49 -28.97
CA ASP A 73 0.95 23.95 -28.88
C ASP A 73 2.25 24.69 -29.20
N VAL A 74 3.37 24.20 -28.72
CA VAL A 74 4.69 24.76 -29.04
C VAL A 74 4.96 24.68 -30.54
N ALA A 75 4.64 23.54 -31.16
CA ALA A 75 4.83 23.40 -32.63
C ALA A 75 3.94 24.36 -33.42
N ILE A 76 2.69 24.52 -33.03
CA ILE A 76 1.73 25.45 -33.62
C ILE A 76 2.23 26.89 -33.47
N ASN A 77 2.67 27.25 -32.28
CA ASN A 77 3.18 28.59 -31.99
C ASN A 77 4.46 28.90 -32.80
N ARG A 78 5.33 27.91 -32.95
CA ARG A 78 6.53 28.05 -33.76
C ARG A 78 6.19 28.34 -35.23
N GLN A 79 5.24 27.57 -35.78
CA GLN A 79 4.79 27.78 -37.15
C GLN A 79 4.19 29.18 -37.33
N ALA A 80 3.34 29.61 -36.40
CA ALA A 80 2.75 30.94 -36.43
C ALA A 80 3.80 32.06 -36.41
N ILE A 81 4.83 31.89 -35.57
CA ILE A 81 5.96 32.84 -35.51
C ILE A 81 6.72 32.88 -36.83
N GLU A 82 7.01 31.74 -37.43
CA GLU A 82 7.67 31.65 -38.72
C GLU A 82 6.86 32.33 -39.82
N GLU A 83 5.56 32.08 -39.89
CA GLU A 83 4.66 32.72 -40.85
C GLU A 83 4.62 34.24 -40.69
N LEU A 84 4.53 34.70 -39.45
CA LEU A 84 4.52 36.11 -39.12
C LEU A 84 5.85 36.77 -39.52
N PHE A 85 6.97 36.10 -39.27
CA PHE A 85 8.29 36.60 -39.68
C PHE A 85 8.40 36.71 -41.19
N GLU A 86 7.90 35.72 -41.93
CA GLU A 86 7.88 35.76 -43.40
C GLU A 86 7.03 36.93 -43.93
N MET A 87 5.88 37.16 -43.32
CA MET A 87 5.01 38.29 -43.68
C MET A 87 5.69 39.66 -43.46
N ILE A 88 6.35 39.80 -42.32
CA ILE A 88 7.08 41.03 -41.99
C ILE A 88 8.25 41.26 -42.98
N THR A 89 8.97 40.21 -43.30
CA THR A 89 10.08 40.26 -44.25
C THR A 89 9.59 40.64 -45.65
N ALA A 90 8.50 40.03 -46.11
CA ALA A 90 7.90 40.34 -47.41
C ALA A 90 7.43 41.80 -47.47
N GLU A 91 6.79 42.32 -46.43
CA GLU A 91 6.40 43.71 -46.35
C GLU A 91 7.60 44.67 -46.42
N SER A 92 8.65 44.34 -45.71
CA SER A 92 9.88 45.13 -45.70
C SER A 92 10.57 45.17 -47.07
N GLU A 93 10.50 44.08 -47.87
CA GLU A 93 11.05 44.01 -49.20
C GLU A 93 10.27 44.87 -50.21
N VAL A 94 8.99 45.03 -50.02
CA VAL A 94 8.13 45.82 -50.88
C VAL A 94 8.35 47.31 -50.73
N LYS A 95 8.75 47.72 -49.53
CA LYS A 95 9.08 49.11 -49.22
C LYS A 95 10.47 49.48 -49.74
#